data_90fd7a1c4ee4dcbff5280e24d42b07e7
#
_entry.id   90fd7a1c4ee4dcbff5280e24d42b07e7
#
_cell.length_a   1.000
_cell.length_b   1.000
_cell.length_c   1.000
_cell.angle_alpha   90.00
_cell.angle_beta   90.00
_cell.angle_gamma   90.00
#
_symmetry.space_group_name_H-M   'P 1'
#
loop_
_entity.id
_entity.type
_entity.pdbx_description
1 polymer ?
#
loop_
_entity_poly.entity_id
_entity_poly.type
_entity_poly.pdbx_seq_one_letter_code
_entity_poly.pdbx_strand_id
1 'polypeptide(L)'
;TLAAVLCVAGAAATYVAGRRLWGVREGLVAAAVVCFAFLPVAYSRVAVTDVGALAGVALALLWAVRAYEDGRLRDYALAGAAAGLAVAFKYTAGLALLPLGIAALARLRADRRRAAGGLALGAALAAAVFVALNPYVLGSFGSWWSDLRGQAEVAADEPKPGQESGGVSYYLDSLTWGLGWAAAAAALVGAAIELRRSLVRGLILIAVPVALFAYLSVQSRYFGRWLLPAYPPLAMLAGVAVAKAADLVPAWVAPGGAPARPRRRGRGKVVASGLRPGLPGLLSGGTRRARRPALVSGVILAAITALVLAQPLAADIRTALVLGRADTRELARDFLIERFPPELRVSIEPAVPGRFFRSNPEGKLPDWLSRCRARPGWRAPGWAYVGEGGRRLCVRFKPGQFARPDGGVRASAYHTILAPQVIDDYRFYGYCLVMTTGVVRERALETRDPEARAYYRRLERESRLLREFSPYDSGEGPVPFNFDLSYNYYPTEYHRPGPTVRIYRLDRCEQRSGPPVIPLPRAKERPPFERPDGEPAPPEEEA
;
A
#
# COMPACT_ATOMS: atom_id res chain seq x y z
N THR A 1 -0.58 13.09 2.10
CA THR A 1 -1.64 13.92 1.46
C THR A 1 -1.86 13.55 0.00
N LEU A 2 -0.83 13.49 -0.85
CA LEU A 2 -0.99 13.12 -2.27
C LEU A 2 -1.59 11.71 -2.42
N ALA A 3 -1.08 10.71 -1.69
CA ALA A 3 -1.61 9.34 -1.74
C ALA A 3 -3.10 9.29 -1.35
N ALA A 4 -3.54 10.08 -0.36
CA ALA A 4 -4.95 10.16 0.01
C ALA A 4 -5.82 10.76 -1.12
N VAL A 5 -5.34 11.83 -1.78
CA VAL A 5 -6.03 12.42 -2.94
C VAL A 5 -6.14 11.41 -4.07
N LEU A 6 -5.08 10.66 -4.37
CA LEU A 6 -5.08 9.62 -5.40
C LEU A 6 -6.02 8.46 -5.05
N CYS A 7 -6.12 8.08 -3.76
CA CYS A 7 -7.06 7.07 -3.30
C CYS A 7 -8.52 7.53 -3.52
N VAL A 8 -8.84 8.78 -3.16
CA VAL A 8 -10.16 9.38 -3.41
C VAL A 8 -10.46 9.46 -4.90
N ALA A 9 -9.49 9.83 -5.72
CA ALA A 9 -9.63 9.81 -7.18
C ALA A 9 -9.91 8.39 -7.71
N GLY A 10 -9.24 7.37 -7.14
CA GLY A 10 -9.50 5.95 -7.43
C GLY A 10 -10.94 5.53 -7.10
N ALA A 11 -11.43 5.93 -5.92
CA ALA A 11 -12.82 5.67 -5.51
C ALA A 11 -13.82 6.40 -6.43
N ALA A 12 -13.57 7.66 -6.78
CA ALA A 12 -14.40 8.42 -7.70
C ALA A 12 -14.42 7.79 -9.10
N ALA A 13 -13.27 7.34 -9.61
CA ALA A 13 -13.20 6.63 -10.90
C ALA A 13 -13.97 5.30 -10.85
N THR A 14 -13.88 4.57 -9.73
CA THR A 14 -14.63 3.33 -9.49
C THR A 14 -16.15 3.60 -9.46
N TYR A 15 -16.58 4.70 -8.82
CA TYR A 15 -17.96 5.15 -8.87
C TYR A 15 -18.43 5.40 -10.31
N VAL A 16 -17.65 6.19 -11.06
CA VAL A 16 -18.00 6.53 -12.46
C VAL A 16 -18.09 5.27 -13.32
N ALA A 17 -17.14 4.35 -13.15
CA ALA A 17 -17.14 3.07 -13.86
C ALA A 17 -18.38 2.23 -13.50
N GLY A 18 -18.62 1.98 -12.23
CA GLY A 18 -19.76 1.21 -11.74
C GLY A 18 -21.10 1.83 -12.15
N ARG A 19 -21.23 3.17 -11.98
CA ARG A 19 -22.44 3.89 -12.39
C ARG A 19 -22.73 3.76 -13.89
N ARG A 20 -21.71 3.79 -14.73
CA ARG A 20 -21.88 3.70 -16.19
C ARG A 20 -22.16 2.28 -16.68
N LEU A 21 -21.66 1.28 -15.96
CA LEU A 21 -21.84 -0.11 -16.34
C LEU A 21 -23.17 -0.71 -15.84
N TRP A 22 -23.65 -0.30 -14.68
CA TRP A 22 -24.85 -0.89 -14.05
C TRP A 22 -25.85 0.13 -13.53
N GLY A 23 -25.39 1.19 -12.87
CA GLY A 23 -26.23 2.23 -12.31
C GLY A 23 -25.63 2.91 -11.07
N VAL A 24 -26.36 3.91 -10.56
CA VAL A 24 -25.91 4.74 -9.42
C VAL A 24 -25.68 3.89 -8.17
N ARG A 25 -26.55 2.91 -7.91
CA ARG A 25 -26.51 2.07 -6.69
C ARG A 25 -25.25 1.23 -6.64
N GLU A 26 -24.96 0.52 -7.71
CA GLU A 26 -23.77 -0.33 -7.88
C GLU A 26 -22.49 0.52 -7.80
N GLY A 27 -22.50 1.67 -8.45
CA GLY A 27 -21.37 2.61 -8.40
C GLY A 27 -21.10 3.16 -7.01
N LEU A 28 -22.15 3.55 -6.25
CA LEU A 28 -21.99 4.03 -4.88
C LEU A 28 -21.43 2.95 -3.94
N VAL A 29 -21.94 1.72 -4.03
CA VAL A 29 -21.41 0.61 -3.24
C VAL A 29 -19.96 0.32 -3.60
N ALA A 30 -19.62 0.30 -4.89
CA ALA A 30 -18.26 0.09 -5.34
C ALA A 30 -17.29 1.16 -4.81
N ALA A 31 -17.68 2.43 -4.89
CA ALA A 31 -16.89 3.52 -4.32
C ALA A 31 -16.75 3.41 -2.80
N ALA A 32 -17.83 3.05 -2.09
CA ALA A 32 -17.79 2.85 -0.64
C ALA A 32 -16.83 1.71 -0.26
N VAL A 33 -16.80 0.61 -1.02
CA VAL A 33 -15.83 -0.48 -0.80
C VAL A 33 -14.39 0.04 -0.95
N VAL A 34 -14.06 0.82 -1.99
CA VAL A 34 -12.70 1.38 -2.14
C VAL A 34 -12.37 2.37 -1.03
N CYS A 35 -13.35 3.21 -0.59
CA CYS A 35 -13.14 4.22 0.44
C CYS A 35 -12.93 3.64 1.84
N PHE A 36 -13.54 2.50 2.14
CA PHE A 36 -13.59 1.92 3.49
C PHE A 36 -12.95 0.53 3.58
N ALA A 37 -12.37 0.01 2.50
CA ALA A 37 -11.54 -1.18 2.58
C ALA A 37 -10.22 -0.83 3.27
N PHE A 38 -9.78 -1.68 4.19
CA PHE A 38 -8.60 -1.42 5.02
C PHE A 38 -7.33 -1.14 4.22
N LEU A 39 -7.08 -1.90 3.17
CA LEU A 39 -5.82 -1.78 2.41
C LEU A 39 -5.68 -0.43 1.69
N PRO A 40 -6.65 0.05 0.89
CA PRO A 40 -6.59 1.38 0.30
C PRO A 40 -6.43 2.49 1.34
N VAL A 41 -7.14 2.41 2.48
CA VAL A 41 -7.05 3.39 3.56
C VAL A 41 -5.67 3.37 4.22
N ALA A 42 -5.14 2.19 4.55
CA ALA A 42 -3.82 2.04 5.16
C ALA A 42 -2.72 2.63 4.27
N TYR A 43 -2.74 2.33 2.96
CA TYR A 43 -1.74 2.85 2.03
C TYR A 43 -1.97 4.28 1.55
N SER A 44 -3.15 4.85 1.74
CA SER A 44 -3.40 6.27 1.51
C SER A 44 -2.64 7.18 2.50
N ARG A 45 -2.22 6.64 3.63
CA ARG A 45 -1.46 7.33 4.68
C ARG A 45 0.06 7.28 4.44
N VAL A 46 0.51 6.44 3.54
CA VAL A 46 1.93 6.20 3.24
C VAL A 46 2.26 6.75 1.84
N ALA A 47 3.48 7.26 1.67
CA ALA A 47 3.93 7.77 0.38
C ALA A 47 4.34 6.62 -0.55
N VAL A 48 3.34 5.90 -1.08
CA VAL A 48 3.52 4.82 -2.06
C VAL A 48 2.74 5.13 -3.34
N THR A 49 3.22 4.60 -4.45
CA THR A 49 2.63 4.83 -5.77
C THR A 49 1.40 3.95 -6.03
N ASP A 50 1.25 2.87 -5.29
CA ASP A 50 0.26 1.80 -5.55
C ASP A 50 -1.18 2.32 -5.59
N VAL A 51 -1.55 3.27 -4.74
CA VAL A 51 -2.90 3.86 -4.71
C VAL A 51 -3.22 4.69 -5.96
N GLY A 52 -2.21 5.23 -6.64
CA GLY A 52 -2.38 5.99 -7.86
C GLY A 52 -2.88 5.14 -9.03
N ALA A 53 -2.61 3.84 -9.02
CA ALA A 53 -3.07 2.92 -10.06
C ALA A 53 -4.59 2.67 -10.03
N LEU A 54 -5.27 2.89 -8.90
CA LEU A 54 -6.70 2.58 -8.72
C LEU A 54 -7.59 3.26 -9.77
N ALA A 55 -7.39 4.54 -10.01
CA ALA A 55 -8.18 5.30 -10.98
C ALA A 55 -7.98 4.79 -12.41
N GLY A 56 -6.72 4.54 -12.79
CA GLY A 56 -6.37 4.02 -14.10
C GLY A 56 -7.00 2.65 -14.36
N VAL A 57 -6.94 1.73 -13.39
CA VAL A 57 -7.55 0.40 -13.52
C VAL A 57 -9.08 0.48 -13.63
N ALA A 58 -9.75 1.28 -12.78
CA ALA A 58 -11.20 1.44 -12.83
C ALA A 58 -11.69 1.96 -14.19
N LEU A 59 -11.00 2.95 -14.74
CA LEU A 59 -11.34 3.53 -16.04
C LEU A 59 -10.98 2.59 -17.21
N ALA A 60 -9.86 1.87 -17.13
CA ALA A 60 -9.49 0.87 -18.14
C ALA A 60 -10.57 -0.22 -18.28
N LEU A 61 -11.08 -0.72 -17.15
CA LEU A 61 -12.17 -1.68 -17.12
C LEU A 61 -13.45 -1.12 -17.72
N LEU A 62 -13.85 0.10 -17.33
CA LEU A 62 -15.03 0.75 -17.91
C LEU A 62 -14.96 0.76 -19.43
N TRP A 63 -13.85 1.25 -19.97
CA TRP A 63 -13.70 1.43 -21.39
C TRP A 63 -13.46 0.11 -22.14
N ALA A 64 -12.84 -0.90 -21.50
CA ALA A 64 -12.72 -2.24 -22.07
C ALA A 64 -14.10 -2.92 -22.23
N VAL A 65 -14.99 -2.81 -21.23
CA VAL A 65 -16.36 -3.31 -21.36
C VAL A 65 -17.09 -2.59 -22.49
N ARG A 66 -16.96 -1.27 -22.60
CA ARG A 66 -17.59 -0.53 -23.69
C ARG A 66 -16.99 -0.85 -25.05
N ALA A 67 -15.68 -1.03 -25.14
CA ALA A 67 -15.03 -1.50 -26.36
C ALA A 67 -15.59 -2.85 -26.82
N TYR A 68 -15.87 -3.76 -25.86
CA TYR A 68 -16.56 -5.03 -26.15
C TYR A 68 -18.02 -4.81 -26.59
N GLU A 69 -18.80 -3.97 -25.90
CA GLU A 69 -20.23 -3.76 -26.17
C GLU A 69 -20.45 -2.95 -27.47
N ASP A 70 -19.81 -1.79 -27.58
CA ASP A 70 -20.05 -0.83 -28.66
C ASP A 70 -19.08 -0.99 -29.84
N GLY A 71 -17.85 -1.46 -29.61
CA GLY A 71 -16.81 -1.63 -30.64
C GLY A 71 -16.27 -0.34 -31.22
N ARG A 72 -16.38 0.79 -30.49
CA ARG A 72 -15.92 2.09 -30.94
C ARG A 72 -14.43 2.26 -30.72
N LEU A 73 -13.67 2.78 -31.69
CA LEU A 73 -12.23 3.01 -31.57
C LEU A 73 -11.86 3.89 -30.38
N ARG A 74 -12.70 4.90 -30.07
CA ARG A 74 -12.48 5.77 -28.90
C ARG A 74 -12.47 4.99 -27.58
N ASP A 75 -13.27 3.92 -27.47
CA ASP A 75 -13.38 3.15 -26.23
C ASP A 75 -12.12 2.30 -26.02
N TYR A 76 -11.53 1.77 -27.11
CA TYR A 76 -10.19 1.15 -27.08
C TYR A 76 -9.11 2.16 -26.71
N ALA A 77 -9.17 3.35 -27.32
CA ALA A 77 -8.24 4.45 -27.05
C ALA A 77 -8.25 4.85 -25.57
N LEU A 78 -9.43 5.07 -25.01
CA LEU A 78 -9.62 5.46 -23.61
C LEU A 78 -9.24 4.33 -22.64
N ALA A 79 -9.51 3.06 -22.99
CA ALA A 79 -9.07 1.92 -22.20
C ALA A 79 -7.53 1.84 -22.15
N GLY A 80 -6.88 2.02 -23.30
CA GLY A 80 -5.43 2.05 -23.39
C GLY A 80 -4.81 3.21 -22.60
N ALA A 81 -5.32 4.42 -22.79
CA ALA A 81 -4.85 5.60 -22.06
C ALA A 81 -4.97 5.43 -20.54
N ALA A 82 -6.11 4.89 -20.07
CA ALA A 82 -6.34 4.61 -18.66
C ALA A 82 -5.42 3.50 -18.12
N ALA A 83 -5.14 2.46 -18.91
CA ALA A 83 -4.16 1.43 -18.56
C ALA A 83 -2.74 2.02 -18.50
N GLY A 84 -2.36 2.89 -19.43
CA GLY A 84 -1.09 3.62 -19.41
C GLY A 84 -0.92 4.48 -18.15
N LEU A 85 -1.99 5.16 -17.72
CA LEU A 85 -2.02 5.88 -16.45
C LEU A 85 -1.77 4.93 -15.27
N ALA A 86 -2.41 3.76 -15.25
CA ALA A 86 -2.20 2.78 -14.18
C ALA A 86 -0.75 2.27 -14.13
N VAL A 87 -0.17 1.95 -15.30
CA VAL A 87 1.24 1.50 -15.43
C VAL A 87 2.21 2.58 -14.97
N ALA A 88 1.92 3.87 -15.24
CA ALA A 88 2.78 4.97 -14.83
C ALA A 88 2.96 5.06 -13.29
N PHE A 89 1.97 4.63 -12.54
CA PHE A 89 2.06 4.53 -11.08
C PHE A 89 2.64 3.19 -10.60
N LYS A 90 2.30 2.08 -11.29
CA LYS A 90 2.70 0.74 -10.87
C LYS A 90 2.79 -0.19 -12.07
N TYR A 91 3.97 -0.74 -12.34
CA TYR A 91 4.19 -1.62 -13.51
C TYR A 91 3.26 -2.85 -13.52
N THR A 92 3.00 -3.46 -12.36
CA THR A 92 2.08 -4.61 -12.27
C THR A 92 0.63 -4.25 -12.63
N ALA A 93 0.25 -2.97 -12.57
CA ALA A 93 -1.04 -2.50 -13.05
C ALA A 93 -1.17 -2.53 -14.58
N GLY A 94 -0.11 -2.87 -15.31
CA GLY A 94 -0.14 -3.19 -16.74
C GLY A 94 -1.07 -4.35 -17.09
N LEU A 95 -1.37 -5.21 -16.13
CA LEU A 95 -2.44 -6.21 -16.26
C LEU A 95 -3.82 -5.59 -16.58
N ALA A 96 -4.02 -4.28 -16.40
CA ALA A 96 -5.20 -3.55 -16.87
C ALA A 96 -5.35 -3.53 -18.40
N LEU A 97 -4.33 -3.95 -19.16
CA LEU A 97 -4.44 -4.17 -20.61
C LEU A 97 -5.13 -5.51 -20.96
N LEU A 98 -5.14 -6.50 -20.08
CA LEU A 98 -5.81 -7.78 -20.32
C LEU A 98 -7.30 -7.64 -20.65
N PRO A 99 -8.09 -6.84 -19.91
CA PRO A 99 -9.48 -6.54 -20.25
C PRO A 99 -9.66 -6.05 -21.68
N LEU A 100 -8.78 -5.16 -22.13
CA LEU A 100 -8.80 -4.62 -23.49
C LEU A 100 -8.49 -5.70 -24.53
N GLY A 101 -7.49 -6.56 -24.25
CA GLY A 101 -7.17 -7.72 -25.08
C GLY A 101 -8.34 -8.68 -25.22
N ILE A 102 -9.01 -9.04 -24.12
CA ILE A 102 -10.19 -9.90 -24.11
C ILE A 102 -11.33 -9.26 -24.93
N ALA A 103 -11.59 -7.96 -24.75
CA ALA A 103 -12.60 -7.23 -25.51
C ALA A 103 -12.32 -7.27 -27.02
N ALA A 104 -11.07 -7.04 -27.43
CA ALA A 104 -10.65 -7.10 -28.81
C ALA A 104 -10.81 -8.51 -29.41
N LEU A 105 -10.29 -9.55 -28.71
CA LEU A 105 -10.38 -10.94 -29.13
C LEU A 105 -11.84 -11.37 -29.35
N ALA A 106 -12.73 -11.03 -28.42
CA ALA A 106 -14.15 -11.35 -28.53
C ALA A 106 -14.83 -10.71 -29.75
N ARG A 107 -14.32 -9.58 -30.22
CA ARG A 107 -14.87 -8.86 -31.38
C ARG A 107 -14.20 -9.21 -32.71
N LEU A 108 -13.13 -9.98 -32.72
CA LEU A 108 -12.43 -10.35 -33.97
C LEU A 108 -13.35 -11.02 -35.00
N ARG A 109 -14.33 -11.82 -34.54
CA ARG A 109 -15.31 -12.49 -35.44
C ARG A 109 -16.34 -11.53 -36.01
N ALA A 110 -16.65 -10.44 -35.30
CA ALA A 110 -17.67 -9.45 -35.73
C ALA A 110 -17.07 -8.38 -36.65
N ASP A 111 -15.89 -7.84 -36.32
CA ASP A 111 -15.18 -6.83 -37.11
C ASP A 111 -13.67 -6.91 -36.81
N ARG A 112 -12.98 -7.75 -37.58
CA ARG A 112 -11.55 -8.03 -37.40
C ARG A 112 -10.68 -6.78 -37.53
N ARG A 113 -10.94 -5.93 -38.54
CA ARG A 113 -10.12 -4.74 -38.79
C ARG A 113 -10.26 -3.73 -37.66
N ARG A 114 -11.49 -3.48 -37.22
CA ARG A 114 -11.76 -2.52 -36.13
C ARG A 114 -11.26 -3.04 -34.79
N ALA A 115 -11.40 -4.34 -34.50
CA ALA A 115 -10.91 -4.94 -33.26
C ALA A 115 -9.37 -4.91 -33.19
N ALA A 116 -8.68 -5.31 -34.26
CA ALA A 116 -7.22 -5.28 -34.32
C ALA A 116 -6.68 -3.85 -34.29
N GLY A 117 -7.25 -2.94 -35.10
CA GLY A 117 -6.87 -1.52 -35.12
C GLY A 117 -7.17 -0.83 -33.78
N GLY A 118 -8.29 -1.17 -33.13
CA GLY A 118 -8.63 -0.69 -31.80
C GLY A 118 -7.64 -1.15 -30.74
N LEU A 119 -7.25 -2.43 -30.74
CA LEU A 119 -6.25 -2.96 -29.82
C LEU A 119 -4.88 -2.28 -30.03
N ALA A 120 -4.46 -2.12 -31.28
CA ALA A 120 -3.21 -1.43 -31.61
C ALA A 120 -3.23 0.03 -31.14
N LEU A 121 -4.33 0.76 -31.39
CA LEU A 121 -4.54 2.14 -30.91
C LEU A 121 -4.51 2.21 -29.37
N GLY A 122 -5.18 1.29 -28.69
CA GLY A 122 -5.19 1.22 -27.24
C GLY A 122 -3.79 0.96 -26.68
N ALA A 123 -3.04 0.01 -27.26
CA ALA A 123 -1.67 -0.28 -26.85
C ALA A 123 -0.73 0.92 -27.09
N ALA A 124 -0.86 1.58 -28.24
CA ALA A 124 -0.08 2.79 -28.56
C ALA A 124 -0.37 3.94 -27.57
N LEU A 125 -1.64 4.17 -27.21
CA LEU A 125 -2.00 5.18 -26.22
C LEU A 125 -1.58 4.81 -24.80
N ALA A 126 -1.59 3.53 -24.45
CA ALA A 126 -1.04 3.09 -23.16
C ALA A 126 0.44 3.41 -23.06
N ALA A 127 1.22 3.09 -24.10
CA ALA A 127 2.64 3.43 -24.16
C ALA A 127 2.87 4.95 -24.15
N ALA A 128 2.10 5.71 -24.94
CA ALA A 128 2.22 7.17 -25.02
C ALA A 128 1.95 7.84 -23.66
N VAL A 129 0.88 7.46 -22.96
CA VAL A 129 0.55 8.00 -21.64
C VAL A 129 1.60 7.59 -20.61
N PHE A 130 2.06 6.34 -20.63
CA PHE A 130 3.14 5.89 -19.76
C PHE A 130 4.40 6.73 -19.93
N VAL A 131 4.86 6.91 -21.18
CA VAL A 131 6.05 7.70 -21.47
C VAL A 131 5.85 9.19 -21.15
N ALA A 132 4.68 9.76 -21.43
CA ALA A 132 4.40 11.14 -21.09
C ALA A 132 4.47 11.43 -19.58
N LEU A 133 4.09 10.45 -18.76
CA LEU A 133 4.13 10.55 -17.29
C LEU A 133 5.50 10.13 -16.70
N ASN A 134 6.30 9.39 -17.48
CA ASN A 134 7.62 8.92 -17.09
C ASN A 134 8.66 9.23 -18.22
N PRO A 135 8.89 10.51 -18.53
CA PRO A 135 9.68 10.91 -19.71
C PRO A 135 11.16 10.47 -19.62
N TYR A 136 11.67 10.24 -18.41
CA TYR A 136 13.04 9.75 -18.19
C TYR A 136 13.30 8.40 -18.87
N VAL A 137 12.26 7.60 -19.12
CA VAL A 137 12.38 6.32 -19.82
C VAL A 137 12.98 6.50 -21.22
N LEU A 138 12.71 7.61 -21.91
CA LEU A 138 13.26 7.89 -23.23
C LEU A 138 14.75 8.24 -23.18
N GLY A 139 15.17 9.00 -22.14
CA GLY A 139 16.58 9.41 -22.00
C GLY A 139 17.49 8.35 -21.40
N SER A 140 16.92 7.37 -20.67
CA SER A 140 17.68 6.38 -19.90
C SER A 140 17.07 4.98 -20.02
N PHE A 141 16.69 4.57 -21.23
CA PHE A 141 15.99 3.30 -21.45
C PHE A 141 16.76 2.08 -20.94
N GLY A 142 18.08 2.03 -21.18
CA GLY A 142 18.92 0.93 -20.72
C GLY A 142 18.92 0.77 -19.21
N SER A 143 19.13 1.87 -18.48
CA SER A 143 19.09 1.87 -17.00
C SER A 143 17.70 1.52 -16.49
N TRP A 144 16.66 2.12 -17.06
CA TRP A 144 15.27 1.80 -16.69
C TRP A 144 14.95 0.31 -16.88
N TRP A 145 15.36 -0.29 -17.99
CA TRP A 145 15.12 -1.69 -18.28
C TRP A 145 15.89 -2.62 -17.33
N SER A 146 17.16 -2.27 -17.04
CA SER A 146 17.98 -2.99 -16.06
C SER A 146 17.35 -2.94 -14.66
N ASP A 147 16.92 -1.75 -14.21
CA ASP A 147 16.26 -1.58 -12.92
C ASP A 147 14.96 -2.36 -12.83
N LEU A 148 14.14 -2.35 -13.90
CA LEU A 148 12.89 -3.10 -13.95
C LEU A 148 13.14 -4.61 -13.84
N ARG A 149 14.14 -5.13 -14.57
CA ARG A 149 14.55 -6.54 -14.47
C ARG A 149 15.07 -6.88 -13.10
N GLY A 150 15.98 -6.09 -12.55
CA GLY A 150 16.52 -6.31 -11.21
C GLY A 150 15.44 -6.32 -10.13
N GLN A 151 14.42 -5.45 -10.25
CA GLN A 151 13.27 -5.48 -9.33
C GLN A 151 12.41 -6.73 -9.51
N ALA A 152 12.24 -7.23 -10.72
CA ALA A 152 11.49 -8.45 -10.99
C ALA A 152 12.23 -9.69 -10.45
N GLU A 153 13.53 -9.79 -10.67
CA GLU A 153 14.40 -10.86 -10.15
C GLU A 153 14.39 -10.88 -8.61
N VAL A 154 14.58 -9.71 -8.00
CA VAL A 154 14.52 -9.56 -6.54
C VAL A 154 13.14 -9.95 -5.99
N ALA A 155 12.05 -9.71 -6.71
CA ALA A 155 10.71 -10.12 -6.28
C ALA A 155 10.50 -11.64 -6.42
N ALA A 156 11.09 -12.26 -7.44
CA ALA A 156 10.96 -13.68 -7.73
C ALA A 156 11.84 -14.55 -6.82
N ASP A 157 13.09 -14.12 -6.58
CA ASP A 157 14.13 -15.02 -6.05
C ASP A 157 14.55 -14.71 -4.61
N GLU A 158 14.25 -13.51 -4.09
CA GLU A 158 14.68 -13.09 -2.75
C GLU A 158 13.51 -12.94 -1.78
N PRO A 159 13.17 -13.96 -0.99
CA PRO A 159 12.15 -13.83 0.04
C PRO A 159 12.55 -12.79 1.11
N LYS A 160 11.58 -12.17 1.71
CA LYS A 160 11.81 -11.32 2.88
C LYS A 160 11.65 -12.13 4.16
N PRO A 161 12.40 -11.80 5.21
CA PRO A 161 12.22 -12.45 6.52
C PRO A 161 10.76 -12.37 6.97
N GLY A 162 10.21 -13.47 7.49
CA GLY A 162 8.80 -13.59 7.88
C GLY A 162 7.83 -13.82 6.69
N GLN A 163 8.35 -14.13 5.50
CA GLN A 163 7.56 -14.43 4.30
C GLN A 163 7.68 -15.91 3.88
N GLU A 164 7.70 -16.81 4.84
CA GLU A 164 7.90 -18.24 4.56
C GLU A 164 6.60 -18.99 4.22
N SER A 165 5.43 -18.40 4.50
CA SER A 165 4.11 -19.06 4.37
C SER A 165 3.59 -19.22 2.95
N GLY A 166 4.30 -18.70 1.95
CA GLY A 166 3.89 -18.73 0.56
C GLY A 166 2.91 -17.60 0.16
N GLY A 167 3.04 -17.14 -1.08
CA GLY A 167 2.26 -15.99 -1.58
C GLY A 167 0.76 -16.24 -1.62
N VAL A 168 0.30 -17.48 -1.87
CA VAL A 168 -1.13 -17.80 -1.97
C VAL A 168 -1.86 -17.53 -0.67
N SER A 169 -1.38 -18.09 0.46
CA SER A 169 -2.01 -17.90 1.76
C SER A 169 -1.97 -16.42 2.18
N TYR A 170 -0.84 -15.77 1.98
CA TYR A 170 -0.67 -14.35 2.28
C TYR A 170 -1.68 -13.45 1.52
N TYR A 171 -1.87 -13.69 0.22
CA TYR A 171 -2.80 -12.87 -0.57
C TYR A 171 -4.27 -13.23 -0.34
N LEU A 172 -4.58 -14.47 0.02
CA LEU A 172 -5.93 -14.83 0.50
C LEU A 172 -6.24 -14.10 1.81
N ASP A 173 -5.33 -14.13 2.77
CA ASP A 173 -5.46 -13.35 4.00
C ASP A 173 -5.59 -11.85 3.70
N SER A 174 -4.75 -11.33 2.82
CA SER A 174 -4.80 -9.91 2.42
C SER A 174 -6.12 -9.51 1.82
N LEU A 175 -6.80 -10.38 1.08
CA LEU A 175 -8.15 -10.12 0.55
C LEU A 175 -9.20 -10.15 1.66
N THR A 176 -9.08 -11.03 2.64
CA THR A 176 -10.10 -11.21 3.66
C THR A 176 -10.10 -10.09 4.71
N TRP A 177 -8.95 -9.68 5.21
CA TRP A 177 -8.89 -8.55 6.13
C TRP A 177 -8.68 -7.20 5.42
N GLY A 178 -8.00 -7.17 4.27
CA GLY A 178 -7.71 -5.95 3.52
C GLY A 178 -8.91 -5.40 2.74
N LEU A 179 -9.70 -6.27 2.10
CA LEU A 179 -10.96 -5.92 1.43
C LEU A 179 -12.16 -6.05 2.37
N GLY A 180 -12.11 -7.01 3.28
CA GLY A 180 -13.17 -7.45 4.16
C GLY A 180 -13.80 -8.76 3.69
N TRP A 181 -14.07 -9.70 4.61
CA TRP A 181 -14.67 -11.01 4.32
C TRP A 181 -15.96 -10.91 3.53
N ALA A 182 -16.87 -10.06 3.97
CA ALA A 182 -18.17 -9.89 3.33
C ALA A 182 -18.04 -9.23 1.95
N ALA A 183 -17.13 -8.26 1.80
CA ALA A 183 -16.87 -7.61 0.51
C ALA A 183 -16.19 -8.58 -0.47
N ALA A 184 -15.25 -9.40 -0.02
CA ALA A 184 -14.62 -10.44 -0.84
C ALA A 184 -15.65 -11.50 -1.31
N ALA A 185 -16.50 -11.99 -0.40
CA ALA A 185 -17.59 -12.90 -0.76
C ALA A 185 -18.58 -12.26 -1.74
N ALA A 186 -18.97 -11.00 -1.51
CA ALA A 186 -19.82 -10.25 -2.43
C ALA A 186 -19.18 -10.09 -3.82
N ALA A 187 -17.87 -9.86 -3.89
CA ALA A 187 -17.15 -9.78 -5.16
C ALA A 187 -17.19 -11.09 -5.93
N LEU A 188 -17.03 -12.23 -5.26
CA LEU A 188 -17.18 -13.57 -5.88
C LEU A 188 -18.59 -13.82 -6.40
N VAL A 189 -19.62 -13.46 -5.61
CA VAL A 189 -21.01 -13.55 -6.04
C VAL A 189 -21.27 -12.64 -7.24
N GLY A 190 -20.77 -11.42 -7.22
CA GLY A 190 -20.87 -10.48 -8.35
C GLY A 190 -20.18 -10.98 -9.61
N ALA A 191 -19.01 -11.59 -9.46
CA ALA A 191 -18.30 -12.26 -10.56
C ALA A 191 -19.14 -13.39 -11.17
N ALA A 192 -19.73 -14.25 -10.33
CA ALA A 192 -20.60 -15.32 -10.78
C ALA A 192 -21.86 -14.79 -11.51
N ILE A 193 -22.45 -13.68 -11.02
CA ILE A 193 -23.59 -13.03 -11.68
C ILE A 193 -23.19 -12.51 -13.07
N GLU A 194 -22.06 -11.82 -13.20
CA GLU A 194 -21.62 -11.24 -14.47
C GLU A 194 -21.19 -12.34 -15.47
N LEU A 195 -20.48 -13.37 -15.03
CA LEU A 195 -20.11 -14.52 -15.86
C LEU A 195 -21.35 -15.25 -16.41
N ARG A 196 -22.41 -15.40 -15.60
CA ARG A 196 -23.68 -16.01 -16.04
C ARG A 196 -24.48 -15.11 -17.00
N ARG A 197 -24.34 -13.78 -16.88
CA ARG A 197 -24.99 -12.82 -17.79
C ARG A 197 -24.30 -12.75 -19.14
N SER A 198 -22.97 -12.69 -19.13
CA SER A 198 -22.11 -12.67 -20.31
C SER A 198 -20.72 -13.16 -19.92
N LEU A 199 -20.32 -14.30 -20.48
CA LEU A 199 -18.99 -14.88 -20.22
C LEU A 199 -17.87 -13.87 -20.53
N VAL A 200 -17.94 -13.21 -21.68
CA VAL A 200 -16.91 -12.25 -22.11
C VAL A 200 -16.84 -11.06 -21.18
N ARG A 201 -17.99 -10.46 -20.82
CA ARG A 201 -18.04 -9.33 -19.89
C ARG A 201 -17.54 -9.73 -18.51
N GLY A 202 -17.93 -10.89 -18.01
CA GLY A 202 -17.42 -11.44 -16.77
C GLY A 202 -15.90 -11.63 -16.79
N LEU A 203 -15.37 -12.22 -17.89
CA LEU A 203 -13.91 -12.39 -18.05
C LEU A 203 -13.17 -11.06 -18.09
N ILE A 204 -13.69 -10.03 -18.76
CA ILE A 204 -13.12 -8.68 -18.76
C ILE A 204 -13.00 -8.14 -17.32
N LEU A 205 -14.05 -8.31 -16.50
CA LEU A 205 -14.10 -7.78 -15.15
C LEU A 205 -13.20 -8.53 -14.15
N ILE A 206 -13.03 -9.85 -14.32
CA ILE A 206 -12.20 -10.66 -13.42
C ILE A 206 -10.74 -10.79 -13.88
N ALA A 207 -10.40 -10.37 -15.10
CA ALA A 207 -9.06 -10.56 -15.67
C ALA A 207 -7.95 -9.98 -14.80
N VAL A 208 -8.12 -8.74 -14.32
CA VAL A 208 -7.10 -8.07 -13.49
C VAL A 208 -6.93 -8.77 -12.13
N PRO A 209 -7.99 -8.99 -11.32
CA PRO A 209 -7.80 -9.66 -10.03
C PRO A 209 -7.24 -11.07 -10.16
N VAL A 210 -7.71 -11.86 -11.14
CA VAL A 210 -7.24 -13.25 -11.32
C VAL A 210 -5.77 -13.28 -11.77
N ALA A 211 -5.41 -12.50 -12.80
CA ALA A 211 -4.05 -12.46 -13.30
C ALA A 211 -3.07 -11.90 -12.27
N LEU A 212 -3.47 -10.85 -11.55
CA LEU A 212 -2.65 -10.24 -10.51
C LEU A 212 -2.44 -11.22 -9.34
N PHE A 213 -3.51 -11.86 -8.87
CA PHE A 213 -3.41 -12.87 -7.81
C PHE A 213 -2.50 -14.02 -8.23
N ALA A 214 -2.69 -14.58 -9.42
CA ALA A 214 -1.84 -15.67 -9.95
C ALA A 214 -0.37 -15.23 -10.04
N TYR A 215 -0.10 -14.04 -10.60
CA TYR A 215 1.26 -13.50 -10.71
C TYR A 215 1.91 -13.30 -9.35
N LEU A 216 1.21 -12.68 -8.41
CA LEU A 216 1.75 -12.36 -7.09
C LEU A 216 1.95 -13.61 -6.23
N SER A 217 1.10 -14.64 -6.39
CA SER A 217 1.15 -15.87 -5.60
C SER A 217 2.40 -16.70 -5.83
N VAL A 218 3.06 -16.54 -6.98
CA VAL A 218 4.30 -17.27 -7.33
C VAL A 218 5.58 -16.49 -7.00
N GLN A 219 5.45 -15.24 -6.51
CA GLN A 219 6.61 -14.46 -6.11
C GLN A 219 7.13 -14.93 -4.75
N SER A 220 8.45 -14.89 -4.56
CA SER A 220 9.08 -15.16 -3.27
C SER A 220 8.92 -13.98 -2.29
N ARG A 221 8.78 -12.78 -2.83
CA ARG A 221 8.57 -11.55 -2.06
C ARG A 221 7.16 -11.04 -2.27
N TYR A 222 6.43 -10.76 -1.19
CA TYR A 222 5.05 -10.31 -1.27
C TYR A 222 4.73 -9.15 -0.31
N PHE A 223 3.79 -8.28 -0.76
CA PHE A 223 3.29 -7.13 -0.01
C PHE A 223 1.81 -6.94 -0.31
N GLY A 224 1.00 -6.65 0.70
CA GLY A 224 -0.44 -6.45 0.51
C GLY A 224 -0.79 -5.33 -0.46
N ARG A 225 -0.02 -4.23 -0.47
CA ARG A 225 -0.22 -3.13 -1.41
C ARG A 225 -0.16 -3.55 -2.89
N TRP A 226 0.52 -4.65 -3.19
CA TRP A 226 0.59 -5.14 -4.57
C TRP A 226 -0.76 -5.63 -5.11
N LEU A 227 -1.72 -5.94 -4.21
CA LEU A 227 -3.11 -6.26 -4.58
C LEU A 227 -3.96 -5.03 -4.92
N LEU A 228 -3.54 -3.81 -4.63
CA LEU A 228 -4.37 -2.61 -4.81
C LEU A 228 -4.96 -2.48 -6.22
N PRO A 229 -4.26 -2.80 -7.33
CA PRO A 229 -4.87 -2.78 -8.67
C PRO A 229 -6.08 -3.72 -8.83
N ALA A 230 -6.24 -4.75 -7.99
CA ALA A 230 -7.41 -5.63 -8.02
C ALA A 230 -8.64 -5.04 -7.31
N TYR A 231 -8.48 -3.99 -6.49
CA TYR A 231 -9.56 -3.44 -5.67
C TYR A 231 -10.70 -2.80 -6.47
N PRO A 232 -10.46 -1.97 -7.49
CA PRO A 232 -11.55 -1.40 -8.29
C PRO A 232 -12.46 -2.46 -8.93
N PRO A 233 -11.95 -3.48 -9.65
CA PRO A 233 -12.82 -4.53 -10.20
C PRO A 233 -13.53 -5.36 -9.13
N LEU A 234 -12.86 -5.71 -8.02
CA LEU A 234 -13.50 -6.44 -6.91
C LEU A 234 -14.61 -5.60 -6.25
N ALA A 235 -14.37 -4.31 -6.03
CA ALA A 235 -15.36 -3.39 -5.49
C ALA A 235 -16.58 -3.23 -6.42
N MET A 236 -16.37 -3.13 -7.73
CA MET A 236 -17.45 -3.06 -8.71
C MET A 236 -18.28 -4.35 -8.72
N LEU A 237 -17.65 -5.51 -8.67
CA LEU A 237 -18.35 -6.81 -8.58
C LEU A 237 -19.12 -6.95 -7.26
N ALA A 238 -18.53 -6.51 -6.13
CA ALA A 238 -19.24 -6.47 -4.85
C ALA A 238 -20.48 -5.55 -4.94
N GLY A 239 -20.37 -4.41 -5.61
CA GLY A 239 -21.48 -3.49 -5.86
C GLY A 239 -22.64 -4.15 -6.59
N VAL A 240 -22.35 -4.97 -7.61
CA VAL A 240 -23.37 -5.76 -8.34
C VAL A 240 -24.08 -6.73 -7.41
N ALA A 241 -23.35 -7.48 -6.59
CA ALA A 241 -23.92 -8.44 -5.66
C ALA A 241 -24.80 -7.78 -4.58
N VAL A 242 -24.30 -6.72 -3.97
CA VAL A 242 -25.00 -5.98 -2.91
C VAL A 242 -26.27 -5.32 -3.45
N ALA A 243 -26.22 -4.67 -4.60
CA ALA A 243 -27.41 -4.10 -5.24
C ALA A 243 -28.44 -5.17 -5.58
N LYS A 244 -28.00 -6.34 -6.08
CA LYS A 244 -28.89 -7.47 -6.35
C LYS A 244 -29.51 -8.04 -5.09
N ALA A 245 -28.75 -8.19 -4.02
CA ALA A 245 -29.26 -8.62 -2.71
C ALA A 245 -30.33 -7.65 -2.17
N ALA A 246 -30.07 -6.34 -2.30
CA ALA A 246 -31.03 -5.33 -1.88
C ALA A 246 -32.37 -5.38 -2.67
N ASP A 247 -32.35 -5.86 -3.92
CA ASP A 247 -33.57 -6.06 -4.70
C ASP A 247 -34.34 -7.33 -4.29
N LEU A 248 -33.68 -8.32 -3.72
CA LEU A 248 -34.30 -9.57 -3.30
C LEU A 248 -35.01 -9.47 -1.94
N VAL A 249 -34.47 -8.66 -1.02
CA VAL A 249 -35.03 -8.53 0.36
C VAL A 249 -36.50 -8.10 0.38
N PRO A 250 -36.97 -7.09 -0.39
CA PRO A 250 -38.38 -6.71 -0.41
C PRO A 250 -39.32 -7.82 -0.87
N ALA A 251 -38.85 -8.72 -1.74
CA ALA A 251 -39.65 -9.87 -2.21
C ALA A 251 -39.89 -10.93 -1.11
N TRP A 252 -39.01 -11.01 -0.12
CA TRP A 252 -39.11 -11.92 1.03
C TRP A 252 -39.93 -11.34 2.19
N VAL A 253 -39.92 -10.01 2.32
CA VAL A 253 -40.57 -9.30 3.45
C VAL A 253 -42.05 -8.98 3.17
N ALA A 254 -42.50 -9.02 1.91
CA ALA A 254 -43.90 -8.78 1.54
C ALA A 254 -44.76 -10.05 1.74
N PRO A 255 -45.61 -10.13 2.78
CA PRO A 255 -46.49 -11.27 2.98
C PRO A 255 -47.45 -11.35 1.76
N GLY A 256 -47.36 -12.39 0.94
CA GLY A 256 -48.35 -12.72 -0.08
C GLY A 256 -48.13 -12.12 -1.47
N GLY A 257 -46.94 -11.57 -1.77
CA GLY A 257 -46.63 -11.09 -3.13
C GLY A 257 -46.24 -12.22 -4.08
N ALA A 258 -47.18 -12.80 -4.79
CA ALA A 258 -46.89 -13.67 -5.95
C ALA A 258 -45.98 -12.90 -6.96
N PRO A 259 -44.98 -13.54 -7.55
CA PRO A 259 -44.10 -12.88 -8.51
C PRO A 259 -44.93 -12.33 -9.67
N ALA A 260 -44.92 -11.02 -9.85
CA ALA A 260 -45.60 -10.35 -10.95
C ALA A 260 -45.09 -10.95 -12.26
N ARG A 261 -45.98 -11.72 -12.96
CA ARG A 261 -45.68 -12.25 -14.28
C ARG A 261 -45.20 -11.11 -15.20
N PRO A 262 -44.14 -11.30 -15.97
CA PRO A 262 -43.68 -10.28 -16.89
C PRO A 262 -44.80 -9.96 -17.88
N ARG A 263 -45.31 -8.74 -17.85
CA ARG A 263 -46.24 -8.21 -18.84
C ARG A 263 -45.59 -8.34 -20.22
N ARG A 264 -46.09 -9.29 -21.04
CA ARG A 264 -45.78 -9.36 -22.47
C ARG A 264 -46.08 -7.98 -23.06
N ARG A 265 -45.02 -7.28 -23.49
CA ARG A 265 -45.14 -6.07 -24.32
C ARG A 265 -45.85 -6.48 -25.63
N GLY A 266 -47.14 -6.16 -25.70
CA GLY A 266 -47.89 -6.26 -26.93
C GLY A 266 -47.25 -5.30 -27.97
N ARG A 267 -46.98 -5.85 -29.14
CA ARG A 267 -46.61 -5.08 -30.35
C ARG A 267 -47.76 -4.12 -30.70
N GLY A 268 -47.74 -2.93 -30.13
CA GLY A 268 -48.64 -1.83 -30.55
C GLY A 268 -48.08 -1.15 -31.79
N LYS A 269 -48.84 -1.16 -32.86
CA LYS A 269 -48.57 -0.42 -34.09
C LYS A 269 -48.48 1.07 -33.80
N VAL A 270 -47.39 1.69 -34.25
CA VAL A 270 -47.22 3.13 -34.28
C VAL A 270 -48.18 3.73 -35.31
N VAL A 271 -49.18 4.43 -34.83
CA VAL A 271 -49.99 5.37 -35.66
C VAL A 271 -49.43 6.76 -35.41
N ALA A 272 -48.91 7.32 -36.47
CA ALA A 272 -48.47 8.74 -36.49
C ALA A 272 -49.70 9.65 -36.51
N SER A 273 -49.83 10.55 -35.55
CA SER A 273 -50.73 11.69 -35.64
C SER A 273 -50.18 12.89 -34.90
N GLY A 274 -49.96 13.92 -35.69
CA GLY A 274 -50.18 15.36 -35.50
C GLY A 274 -49.67 16.08 -34.28
N LEU A 275 -48.72 16.97 -34.52
CA LEU A 275 -48.29 18.08 -33.67
C LEU A 275 -49.47 18.96 -33.20
N ARG A 276 -49.52 19.24 -31.88
CA ARG A 276 -49.98 20.54 -31.32
C ARG A 276 -49.18 20.87 -30.07
N PRO A 277 -48.63 22.08 -29.93
CA PRO A 277 -47.94 22.55 -28.72
C PRO A 277 -48.96 23.06 -27.70
N GLY A 278 -49.04 22.43 -26.52
CA GLY A 278 -49.84 22.88 -25.40
C GLY A 278 -48.96 23.13 -24.18
N LEU A 279 -49.15 24.29 -23.55
CA LEU A 279 -48.45 24.82 -22.36
C LEU A 279 -48.33 23.83 -21.18
N PRO A 280 -47.31 24.00 -20.30
CA PRO A 280 -47.09 23.12 -19.16
C PRO A 280 -48.08 23.42 -18.03
N GLY A 281 -48.97 22.49 -17.77
CA GLY A 281 -49.79 22.45 -16.56
C GLY A 281 -48.95 22.11 -15.34
N LEU A 282 -48.69 23.10 -14.51
CA LEU A 282 -48.22 22.96 -13.14
C LEU A 282 -49.34 22.30 -12.29
N LEU A 283 -48.97 21.34 -11.42
CA LEU A 283 -49.75 20.73 -10.37
C LEU A 283 -50.59 19.49 -10.76
N SER A 284 -49.95 18.34 -10.72
CA SER A 284 -50.66 17.08 -10.44
C SER A 284 -50.03 16.38 -9.23
N GLY A 285 -50.75 16.36 -8.09
CA GLY A 285 -50.38 15.75 -6.83
C GLY A 285 -50.44 14.21 -6.87
N GLY A 286 -49.49 13.58 -7.61
CA GLY A 286 -49.44 12.15 -7.82
C GLY A 286 -48.16 11.44 -7.32
N THR A 287 -47.38 12.04 -6.40
CA THR A 287 -45.99 11.56 -6.16
C THR A 287 -45.68 10.91 -4.81
N ARG A 288 -46.62 10.85 -3.86
CA ARG A 288 -46.33 10.28 -2.51
C ARG A 288 -46.30 8.74 -2.49
N ARG A 289 -47.04 8.04 -3.35
CA ARG A 289 -47.13 6.57 -3.33
C ARG A 289 -45.93 5.88 -4.01
N ALA A 290 -45.26 6.53 -4.96
CA ALA A 290 -44.07 5.99 -5.66
C ALA A 290 -42.76 6.21 -4.89
N ARG A 291 -42.70 7.18 -3.94
CA ARG A 291 -41.49 7.47 -3.16
C ARG A 291 -41.19 6.45 -2.05
N ARG A 292 -42.23 5.82 -1.44
CA ARG A 292 -42.04 4.85 -0.35
C ARG A 292 -41.24 3.60 -0.74
N PRO A 293 -41.52 2.89 -1.84
CA PRO A 293 -40.72 1.71 -2.22
C PRO A 293 -39.28 2.05 -2.58
N ALA A 294 -39.00 3.22 -3.15
CA ALA A 294 -37.65 3.67 -3.47
C ALA A 294 -36.82 3.98 -2.19
N LEU A 295 -37.45 4.58 -1.18
CA LEU A 295 -36.81 4.84 0.11
C LEU A 295 -36.47 3.53 0.83
N VAL A 296 -37.41 2.58 0.87
CA VAL A 296 -37.19 1.26 1.51
C VAL A 296 -36.03 0.52 0.83
N SER A 297 -36.01 0.48 -0.51
CA SER A 297 -34.91 -0.14 -1.25
C SER A 297 -33.57 0.58 -1.01
N GLY A 298 -33.58 1.91 -0.86
CA GLY A 298 -32.38 2.68 -0.52
C GLY A 298 -31.85 2.39 0.89
N VAL A 299 -32.74 2.28 1.87
CA VAL A 299 -32.39 1.93 3.26
C VAL A 299 -31.81 0.51 3.33
N ILE A 300 -32.43 -0.44 2.64
CA ILE A 300 -31.94 -1.83 2.58
C ILE A 300 -30.54 -1.87 1.93
N LEU A 301 -30.36 -1.17 0.82
CA LEU A 301 -29.03 -1.07 0.17
C LEU A 301 -27.99 -0.51 1.14
N ALA A 302 -28.31 0.57 1.84
CA ALA A 302 -27.41 1.19 2.80
C ALA A 302 -27.09 0.23 3.95
N ALA A 303 -28.09 -0.47 4.49
CA ALA A 303 -27.90 -1.45 5.56
C ALA A 303 -27.02 -2.63 5.15
N ILE A 304 -27.25 -3.21 3.97
CA ILE A 304 -26.41 -4.29 3.45
C ILE A 304 -25.00 -3.78 3.19
N THR A 305 -24.85 -2.58 2.63
CA THR A 305 -23.53 -1.96 2.39
C THR A 305 -22.80 -1.74 3.72
N ALA A 306 -23.47 -1.21 4.74
CA ALA A 306 -22.88 -1.01 6.06
C ALA A 306 -22.43 -2.35 6.68
N LEU A 307 -23.23 -3.42 6.55
CA LEU A 307 -22.87 -4.75 7.03
C LEU A 307 -21.64 -5.31 6.30
N VAL A 308 -21.58 -5.16 4.97
CA VAL A 308 -20.44 -5.60 4.15
C VAL A 308 -19.16 -4.84 4.53
N LEU A 309 -19.28 -3.58 4.91
CA LEU A 309 -18.15 -2.72 5.28
C LEU A 309 -17.84 -2.71 6.79
N ALA A 310 -18.62 -3.40 7.62
CA ALA A 310 -18.47 -3.34 9.08
C ALA A 310 -17.07 -3.75 9.55
N GLN A 311 -16.53 -4.85 9.04
CA GLN A 311 -15.22 -5.35 9.41
C GLN A 311 -14.09 -4.39 8.98
N PRO A 312 -13.94 -4.01 7.69
CA PRO A 312 -12.86 -3.12 7.30
C PRO A 312 -12.98 -1.73 7.95
N LEU A 313 -14.18 -1.22 8.12
CA LEU A 313 -14.40 0.06 8.81
C LEU A 313 -13.98 -0.01 10.29
N ALA A 314 -14.31 -1.10 10.98
CA ALA A 314 -13.87 -1.33 12.36
C ALA A 314 -12.33 -1.38 12.44
N ALA A 315 -11.67 -2.06 11.49
CA ALA A 315 -10.21 -2.10 11.39
C ALA A 315 -9.61 -0.70 11.12
N ASP A 316 -10.21 0.08 10.24
CA ASP A 316 -9.77 1.46 9.94
C ASP A 316 -9.88 2.39 11.13
N ILE A 317 -11.02 2.35 11.84
CA ILE A 317 -11.27 3.15 13.05
C ILE A 317 -10.26 2.77 14.12
N ARG A 318 -10.11 1.46 14.39
CA ARG A 318 -9.15 0.97 15.37
C ARG A 318 -7.72 1.39 15.02
N THR A 319 -7.30 1.20 13.77
CA THR A 319 -5.95 1.62 13.32
C THR A 319 -5.77 3.12 13.46
N ALA A 320 -6.79 3.93 13.19
CA ALA A 320 -6.73 5.38 13.39
C ALA A 320 -6.55 5.74 14.88
N LEU A 321 -7.24 5.04 15.78
CA LEU A 321 -7.09 5.21 17.23
C LEU A 321 -5.70 4.79 17.71
N VAL A 322 -5.17 3.67 17.22
CA VAL A 322 -3.79 3.23 17.51
C VAL A 322 -2.78 4.27 17.04
N LEU A 323 -2.91 4.74 15.79
CA LEU A 323 -1.99 5.74 15.21
C LEU A 323 -2.09 7.13 15.86
N GLY A 324 -3.18 7.43 16.55
CA GLY A 324 -3.36 8.66 17.34
C GLY A 324 -2.65 8.65 18.69
N ARG A 325 -2.11 7.51 19.12
CA ARG A 325 -1.37 7.38 20.39
C ARG A 325 0.12 7.71 20.20
N ALA A 326 0.80 8.02 21.28
CA ALA A 326 2.24 8.26 21.27
C ALA A 326 3.02 7.05 20.74
N ASP A 327 3.91 7.28 19.78
CA ASP A 327 4.78 6.28 19.20
C ASP A 327 5.82 5.81 20.23
N THR A 328 6.13 4.52 20.24
CA THR A 328 7.14 3.95 21.14
C THR A 328 8.49 4.67 21.04
N ARG A 329 8.84 5.16 19.85
CA ARG A 329 10.07 5.91 19.58
C ARG A 329 10.04 7.31 20.17
N GLU A 330 8.86 7.94 20.25
CA GLU A 330 8.67 9.22 20.94
C GLU A 330 8.81 9.04 22.45
N LEU A 331 8.19 8.01 23.01
CA LEU A 331 8.31 7.68 24.43
C LEU A 331 9.77 7.39 24.82
N ALA A 332 10.51 6.67 23.97
CA ALA A 332 11.92 6.39 24.19
C ALA A 332 12.78 7.65 24.11
N ARG A 333 12.46 8.57 23.18
CA ARG A 333 13.10 9.88 23.10
C ARG A 333 12.89 10.70 24.38
N ASP A 334 11.65 10.80 24.82
CA ASP A 334 11.28 11.61 25.99
C ASP A 334 11.96 11.06 27.25
N PHE A 335 12.01 9.75 27.42
CA PHE A 335 12.77 9.10 28.50
C PHE A 335 14.26 9.45 28.46
N LEU A 336 14.89 9.48 27.28
CA LEU A 336 16.30 9.86 27.16
C LEU A 336 16.53 11.32 27.54
N ILE A 337 15.64 12.22 27.11
CA ILE A 337 15.72 13.66 27.42
C ILE A 337 15.57 13.92 28.91
N GLU A 338 14.61 13.26 29.55
CA GLU A 338 14.29 13.48 30.96
C GLU A 338 15.36 12.90 31.91
N ARG A 339 15.97 11.79 31.55
CA ARG A 339 16.83 11.00 32.47
C ARG A 339 18.30 11.25 32.30
N PHE A 340 18.76 11.74 31.17
CA PHE A 340 20.18 11.83 30.87
C PHE A 340 20.61 13.28 30.54
N PRO A 341 21.86 13.63 30.87
CA PRO A 341 22.40 14.95 30.55
C PRO A 341 22.51 15.13 29.02
N PRO A 342 22.51 16.38 28.55
CA PRO A 342 22.72 16.69 27.13
C PRO A 342 24.10 16.23 26.65
N GLU A 343 24.22 16.02 25.34
CA GLU A 343 25.46 15.62 24.64
C GLU A 343 26.00 14.22 24.99
N LEU A 344 25.17 13.37 25.61
CA LEU A 344 25.52 12.00 25.90
C LEU A 344 25.66 11.19 24.61
N ARG A 345 26.67 10.32 24.55
CA ARG A 345 26.83 9.41 23.41
C ARG A 345 25.88 8.21 23.56
N VAL A 346 24.93 8.10 22.64
CA VAL A 346 23.97 6.99 22.57
C VAL A 346 24.11 6.29 21.23
N SER A 347 24.21 4.96 21.25
CA SER A 347 24.12 4.16 20.02
C SER A 347 22.66 3.82 19.74
N ILE A 348 22.18 4.14 18.54
CA ILE A 348 20.78 3.90 18.14
C ILE A 348 20.76 3.09 16.86
N GLU A 349 19.99 2.00 16.89
CA GLU A 349 19.72 1.20 15.71
C GLU A 349 18.86 1.96 14.69
N PRO A 350 19.03 1.69 13.37
CA PRO A 350 18.14 2.21 12.34
C PRO A 350 16.68 1.80 12.59
N ALA A 351 15.76 2.41 11.86
CA ALA A 351 14.32 2.37 12.05
C ALA A 351 13.80 3.26 13.18
N VAL A 352 14.68 3.99 13.86
CA VAL A 352 14.31 5.19 14.59
C VAL A 352 14.64 6.39 13.71
N PRO A 353 13.69 6.94 12.93
CA PRO A 353 13.96 8.07 12.05
C PRO A 353 14.46 9.26 12.85
N GLY A 354 15.48 9.95 12.34
CA GLY A 354 16.05 11.14 13.01
C GLY A 354 15.04 12.22 13.35
N ARG A 355 13.93 12.29 12.63
CA ARG A 355 12.84 13.21 12.93
C ARG A 355 12.17 12.98 14.29
N PHE A 356 12.16 11.76 14.82
CA PHE A 356 11.66 11.51 16.18
C PHE A 356 12.52 12.14 17.27
N PHE A 357 13.72 12.53 16.92
CA PHE A 357 14.64 13.24 17.79
C PHE A 357 14.74 14.74 17.47
N ARG A 358 13.91 15.25 16.56
CA ARG A 358 13.83 16.67 16.20
C ARG A 358 12.64 17.32 16.89
N SER A 359 12.89 18.40 17.61
CA SER A 359 11.85 19.18 18.29
C SER A 359 11.16 20.21 17.40
N ASN A 360 11.49 20.31 16.11
CA ASN A 360 10.96 21.35 15.24
C ASN A 360 9.99 20.78 14.20
N PRO A 361 8.66 21.06 14.32
CA PRO A 361 7.66 20.64 13.36
C PRO A 361 7.80 21.30 11.97
N GLU A 362 8.51 22.44 11.86
CA GLU A 362 8.67 23.17 10.59
C GLU A 362 9.76 22.60 9.68
N GLY A 363 10.47 21.58 10.08
CA GLY A 363 11.48 20.92 9.26
C GLY A 363 12.76 21.71 9.04
N LYS A 364 12.89 22.92 9.58
CA LYS A 364 14.12 23.70 9.56
C LYS A 364 15.09 23.13 10.58
N LEU A 365 16.31 22.84 10.15
CA LEU A 365 17.39 22.43 11.05
C LEU A 365 17.72 23.61 11.96
N PRO A 366 17.60 23.49 13.30
CA PRO A 366 18.00 24.58 14.18
C PRO A 366 19.49 24.87 14.04
N ASP A 367 19.91 26.13 14.27
CA ASP A 367 21.29 26.61 14.07
C ASP A 367 22.37 25.81 14.82
N TRP A 368 22.02 25.13 15.90
CA TRP A 368 22.95 24.29 16.64
C TRP A 368 23.12 22.88 16.01
N LEU A 369 22.21 22.41 15.12
CA LEU A 369 22.45 21.22 14.32
C LEU A 369 23.53 21.50 13.26
N SER A 370 23.66 22.74 12.82
CA SER A 370 24.81 23.21 12.03
C SER A 370 26.13 23.08 12.79
N ARG A 371 26.12 23.25 14.10
CA ARG A 371 27.29 23.03 14.96
C ARG A 371 27.67 21.55 15.13
N CYS A 372 26.73 20.63 15.09
CA CYS A 372 27.01 19.19 15.00
C CYS A 372 27.58 18.80 13.62
N ARG A 373 27.35 19.61 12.60
CA ARG A 373 27.88 19.44 11.23
C ARG A 373 29.22 20.10 10.98
N ALA A 374 29.65 20.99 11.86
CA ALA A 374 30.67 22.03 11.57
C ALA A 374 32.12 21.59 11.74
N ARG A 375 32.50 20.35 11.39
CA ARG A 375 33.89 20.00 11.22
C ARG A 375 34.19 19.61 9.78
N PRO A 376 35.21 20.25 9.14
CA PRO A 376 35.64 19.90 7.80
C PRO A 376 36.01 18.40 7.70
N GLY A 377 35.57 17.73 6.66
CA GLY A 377 35.82 16.30 6.43
C GLY A 377 34.75 15.35 7.01
N TRP A 378 33.68 15.87 7.57
CA TRP A 378 32.65 15.05 8.21
C TRP A 378 31.41 14.90 7.33
N ARG A 379 31.32 13.81 6.58
CA ARG A 379 30.08 13.35 5.95
C ARG A 379 29.40 12.41 6.93
N ALA A 380 28.40 12.90 7.65
CA ALA A 380 27.63 12.10 8.59
C ALA A 380 26.20 11.95 8.15
N PRO A 381 25.83 10.90 7.42
CA PRO A 381 24.47 10.44 7.45
C PRO A 381 24.22 9.84 8.82
N GLY A 382 23.22 10.32 9.54
CA GLY A 382 22.74 9.64 10.72
C GLY A 382 22.93 10.33 12.06
N TRP A 383 23.01 11.65 12.12
CA TRP A 383 22.87 12.39 13.35
C TRP A 383 21.42 12.79 13.58
N ALA A 384 20.93 12.50 14.74
CA ALA A 384 19.69 13.03 15.23
C ALA A 384 19.93 13.84 16.49
N TYR A 385 19.25 14.94 16.58
CA TYR A 385 19.27 15.81 17.73
C TYR A 385 17.96 15.69 18.47
N VAL A 386 18.06 15.69 19.79
CA VAL A 386 16.93 15.64 20.69
C VAL A 386 16.96 16.87 21.56
N GLY A 387 15.95 17.74 21.47
CA GLY A 387 15.85 18.91 22.33
C GLY A 387 14.42 19.40 22.44
N GLU A 388 13.94 19.47 23.67
CA GLU A 388 12.88 20.36 24.14
C GLU A 388 13.32 20.97 25.45
N GLY A 389 12.90 22.21 25.74
CA GLY A 389 13.17 22.85 27.02
C GLY A 389 14.65 23.16 27.32
N GLY A 390 15.47 23.45 26.30
CA GLY A 390 16.87 23.83 26.48
C GLY A 390 17.83 22.66 26.68
N ARG A 391 17.40 21.42 26.73
CA ARG A 391 18.27 20.25 26.79
C ARG A 391 18.62 19.77 25.37
N ARG A 392 19.91 19.48 25.15
CA ARG A 392 20.46 19.11 23.84
C ARG A 392 21.12 17.75 23.93
N LEU A 393 20.64 16.77 23.22
CA LEU A 393 21.21 15.44 23.13
C LEU A 393 21.63 15.16 21.68
N CYS A 394 22.93 15.02 21.42
CA CYS A 394 23.42 14.56 20.13
C CYS A 394 23.36 13.03 20.10
N VAL A 395 22.41 12.49 19.34
CA VAL A 395 22.22 11.06 19.22
C VAL A 395 22.79 10.58 17.91
N ARG A 396 23.61 9.55 17.92
CA ARG A 396 24.21 9.00 16.73
C ARG A 396 23.50 7.71 16.32
N PHE A 397 23.15 7.66 15.04
CA PHE A 397 22.83 6.39 14.38
C PHE A 397 24.12 5.63 14.12
N LYS A 398 24.25 4.52 14.75
CA LYS A 398 25.30 3.58 14.50
C LYS A 398 24.62 2.21 14.38
N PRO A 399 25.10 1.38 13.68
CA PRO A 399 26.36 0.95 13.11
C PRO A 399 26.37 0.79 11.62
N GLY A 400 25.43 1.31 10.92
CA GLY A 400 25.44 1.30 9.46
C GLY A 400 26.73 1.88 8.86
N GLN A 401 27.46 2.60 9.66
CA GLN A 401 28.74 3.20 9.25
C GLN A 401 29.91 2.24 9.23
N PHE A 402 29.83 1.10 9.89
CA PHE A 402 30.90 0.12 9.85
C PHE A 402 30.98 -0.63 8.53
N ALA A 403 29.92 -0.62 7.75
CA ALA A 403 29.85 -1.42 6.53
C ALA A 403 30.23 -0.65 5.26
N ARG A 404 30.19 0.71 5.28
CA ARG A 404 30.53 1.52 4.10
C ARG A 404 31.15 2.86 4.48
N PRO A 405 32.21 3.29 3.81
CA PRO A 405 32.80 4.63 3.99
C PRO A 405 31.81 5.75 3.65
N ASP A 406 30.85 5.52 2.76
CA ASP A 406 29.80 6.43 2.32
C ASP A 406 28.59 6.52 3.25
N GLY A 407 28.56 5.76 4.32
CA GLY A 407 27.48 5.79 5.31
C GLY A 407 26.16 5.16 4.88
N GLY A 408 26.12 4.45 3.78
CA GLY A 408 24.91 4.03 3.07
C GLY A 408 24.35 2.65 3.43
N VAL A 409 24.39 2.17 4.68
CA VAL A 409 23.67 0.93 5.01
C VAL A 409 22.18 1.18 5.16
N ARG A 410 21.40 0.57 4.27
CA ARG A 410 19.94 0.58 4.37
C ARG A 410 19.50 -0.11 5.67
N ALA A 411 18.48 0.43 6.33
CA ALA A 411 17.89 -0.19 7.54
C ALA A 411 17.52 -1.67 7.32
N SER A 412 17.19 -2.03 6.07
CA SER A 412 16.87 -3.41 5.67
C SER A 412 18.03 -4.39 5.72
N ALA A 413 19.26 -3.92 5.60
CA ALA A 413 20.46 -4.77 5.61
C ALA A 413 21.28 -4.60 6.90
N TYR A 414 20.79 -3.82 7.85
CA TYR A 414 21.52 -3.48 9.05
C TYR A 414 21.90 -4.70 9.92
N HIS A 415 21.00 -5.67 10.03
CA HIS A 415 21.26 -6.89 10.80
C HIS A 415 22.47 -7.68 10.27
N THR A 416 22.82 -7.56 9.00
CA THR A 416 23.94 -8.30 8.38
C THR A 416 25.33 -7.78 8.77
N ILE A 417 25.37 -6.62 9.44
CA ILE A 417 26.62 -5.99 9.89
C ILE A 417 26.79 -6.00 11.41
N LEU A 418 25.80 -6.53 12.12
CA LEU A 418 25.89 -6.72 13.56
C LEU A 418 26.83 -7.87 13.87
N ALA A 419 27.83 -7.60 14.73
CA ALA A 419 28.74 -8.60 15.25
C ALA A 419 29.01 -8.35 16.73
N PRO A 420 29.29 -9.38 17.55
CA PRO A 420 29.51 -9.21 18.98
C PRO A 420 30.58 -8.18 19.35
N GLN A 421 31.60 -8.03 18.51
CA GLN A 421 32.73 -7.09 18.72
C GLN A 421 32.30 -5.63 18.72
N VAL A 422 31.18 -5.29 18.11
CA VAL A 422 30.61 -3.92 18.10
C VAL A 422 30.35 -3.42 19.52
N ILE A 423 30.11 -4.30 20.49
CA ILE A 423 29.90 -3.94 21.90
C ILE A 423 31.20 -3.42 22.53
N ASP A 424 32.36 -3.98 22.15
CA ASP A 424 33.67 -3.49 22.63
C ASP A 424 33.96 -2.11 22.06
N ASP A 425 33.61 -1.87 20.80
CA ASP A 425 33.71 -0.54 20.19
C ASP A 425 32.83 0.47 20.93
N TYR A 426 31.60 0.08 21.30
CA TYR A 426 30.75 0.97 22.09
C TYR A 426 31.39 1.37 23.40
N ARG A 427 31.97 0.42 24.14
CA ARG A 427 32.69 0.70 25.39
C ARG A 427 33.90 1.61 25.17
N PHE A 428 34.73 1.28 24.19
CA PHE A 428 35.94 2.04 23.89
C PHE A 428 35.65 3.51 23.55
N TYR A 429 34.56 3.75 22.82
CA TYR A 429 34.17 5.12 22.43
C TYR A 429 33.19 5.78 23.38
N GLY A 430 32.84 5.15 24.49
CA GLY A 430 31.95 5.70 25.52
C GLY A 430 30.49 5.80 25.11
N TYR A 431 30.02 4.88 24.26
CA TYR A 431 28.60 4.72 23.92
C TYR A 431 27.96 3.69 24.87
N CYS A 432 27.83 4.06 26.13
CA CYS A 432 27.34 3.13 27.14
C CYS A 432 25.83 2.91 27.09
N LEU A 433 25.10 3.76 26.42
CA LEU A 433 23.67 3.58 26.14
C LEU A 433 23.48 3.03 24.73
N VAL A 434 22.76 1.93 24.63
CA VAL A 434 22.44 1.26 23.38
C VAL A 434 20.92 1.15 23.25
N MET A 435 20.37 1.75 22.18
CA MET A 435 18.95 1.72 21.87
C MET A 435 18.72 0.77 20.70
N THR A 436 18.00 -0.31 20.95
CA THR A 436 17.64 -1.31 19.94
C THR A 436 16.19 -1.17 19.51
N THR A 437 15.88 -1.64 18.32
CA THR A 437 14.51 -1.64 17.78
C THR A 437 14.06 -3.04 17.37
N GLY A 438 12.79 -3.37 17.61
CA GLY A 438 12.19 -4.62 17.21
C GLY A 438 12.34 -4.90 15.71
N VAL A 439 12.25 -3.87 14.87
CA VAL A 439 12.41 -4.03 13.41
C VAL A 439 13.75 -4.66 13.02
N VAL A 440 14.85 -4.29 13.70
CA VAL A 440 16.17 -4.85 13.42
C VAL A 440 16.37 -6.18 14.14
N ARG A 441 16.03 -6.20 15.42
CA ARG A 441 16.22 -7.38 16.27
C ARG A 441 15.39 -8.57 15.80
N GLU A 442 14.11 -8.38 15.55
CA GLU A 442 13.20 -9.45 15.11
C GLU A 442 13.59 -9.95 13.73
N ARG A 443 13.99 -9.07 12.82
CA ARG A 443 14.55 -9.48 11.54
C ARG A 443 15.83 -10.31 11.70
N ALA A 444 16.76 -9.91 12.57
CA ALA A 444 17.98 -10.67 12.81
C ALA A 444 17.69 -12.07 13.40
N LEU A 445 16.67 -12.17 14.23
CA LEU A 445 16.22 -13.44 14.77
C LEU A 445 15.56 -14.31 13.72
N GLU A 446 14.74 -13.71 12.84
CA GLU A 446 14.04 -14.41 11.76
C GLU A 446 15.00 -14.89 10.66
N THR A 447 15.93 -14.06 10.22
CA THR A 447 16.94 -14.45 9.23
C THR A 447 17.93 -15.47 9.74
N ARG A 448 17.90 -15.78 11.05
CA ARG A 448 18.83 -16.69 11.72
C ARG A 448 20.30 -16.32 11.53
N ASP A 449 20.59 -15.04 11.30
CA ASP A 449 21.96 -14.54 11.19
C ASP A 449 22.75 -14.84 12.49
N PRO A 450 23.80 -15.66 12.43
CA PRO A 450 24.49 -16.14 13.63
C PRO A 450 25.24 -15.01 14.35
N GLU A 451 25.82 -14.06 13.61
CA GLU A 451 26.56 -12.94 14.19
C GLU A 451 25.62 -11.94 14.85
N ALA A 452 24.52 -11.59 14.18
CA ALA A 452 23.52 -10.69 14.75
C ALA A 452 22.85 -11.29 16.00
N ARG A 453 22.56 -12.61 15.98
CA ARG A 453 22.06 -13.31 17.17
C ARG A 453 23.08 -13.32 18.30
N ALA A 454 24.36 -13.52 17.99
CA ALA A 454 25.43 -13.48 18.99
C ALA A 454 25.61 -12.08 19.57
N TYR A 455 25.47 -11.03 18.73
CA TYR A 455 25.44 -9.63 19.17
C TYR A 455 24.34 -9.37 20.21
N TYR A 456 23.09 -9.73 19.91
CA TYR A 456 21.98 -9.48 20.85
C TYR A 456 22.14 -10.29 22.13
N ARG A 457 22.56 -11.57 22.05
CA ARG A 457 22.85 -12.37 23.26
C ARG A 457 23.97 -11.76 24.10
N ARG A 458 25.02 -11.24 23.49
CA ARG A 458 26.11 -10.56 24.19
C ARG A 458 25.63 -9.23 24.80
N LEU A 459 24.85 -8.45 24.05
CA LEU A 459 24.28 -7.21 24.55
C LEU A 459 23.44 -7.46 25.81
N GLU A 460 22.55 -8.45 25.77
CA GLU A 460 21.68 -8.80 26.91
C GLU A 460 22.45 -9.29 28.12
N ARG A 461 23.56 -10.04 27.95
CA ARG A 461 24.40 -10.54 29.05
C ARG A 461 25.28 -9.45 29.67
N GLU A 462 25.76 -8.52 28.89
CA GLU A 462 26.78 -7.54 29.27
C GLU A 462 26.21 -6.16 29.47
N SER A 463 24.90 -6.05 29.63
CA SER A 463 24.20 -4.81 29.88
C SER A 463 22.98 -5.00 30.77
N ARG A 464 22.53 -3.91 31.36
CA ARG A 464 21.26 -3.82 32.06
C ARG A 464 20.22 -3.14 31.20
N LEU A 465 19.06 -3.77 31.04
CA LEU A 465 17.89 -3.14 30.44
C LEU A 465 17.39 -2.01 31.35
N LEU A 466 17.43 -0.77 30.87
CA LEU A 466 16.94 0.38 31.61
C LEU A 466 15.44 0.58 31.41
N ARG A 467 14.98 0.46 30.17
CA ARG A 467 13.57 0.64 29.82
C ARG A 467 13.24 -0.09 28.52
N GLU A 468 12.02 -0.62 28.49
CA GLU A 468 11.38 -1.12 27.28
C GLU A 468 10.12 -0.31 26.99
N PHE A 469 9.93 0.04 25.73
CA PHE A 469 8.73 0.67 25.20
C PHE A 469 8.13 -0.28 24.17
N SER A 470 7.07 -0.96 24.57
CA SER A 470 6.36 -1.94 23.77
C SER A 470 5.18 -1.29 23.02
N PRO A 471 4.91 -1.68 21.76
CA PRO A 471 3.67 -1.32 21.08
C PRO A 471 2.46 -2.12 21.59
N TYR A 472 2.69 -3.15 22.40
CA TYR A 472 1.67 -4.06 22.95
C TYR A 472 1.31 -3.68 24.39
N ASP A 473 0.11 -4.03 24.82
CA ASP A 473 -0.26 -3.99 26.22
C ASP A 473 0.38 -5.19 26.99
N SER A 474 0.35 -5.12 28.30
CA SER A 474 0.92 -6.17 29.14
C SER A 474 0.19 -7.51 28.92
N GLY A 475 0.94 -8.53 28.53
CA GLY A 475 0.40 -9.86 28.25
C GLY A 475 -0.03 -10.10 26.80
N GLU A 476 0.02 -9.07 25.96
CA GLU A 476 -0.22 -9.18 24.52
C GLU A 476 1.10 -9.19 23.75
N GLY A 477 1.09 -9.75 22.53
CA GLY A 477 2.26 -9.80 21.65
C GLY A 477 3.45 -10.62 22.18
N PRO A 478 4.58 -10.58 21.48
CA PRO A 478 4.73 -9.94 20.17
C PRO A 478 3.99 -10.69 19.06
N VAL A 479 3.49 -9.96 18.08
CA VAL A 479 2.98 -10.58 16.85
C VAL A 479 4.15 -11.11 16.00
N PRO A 480 3.92 -12.12 15.14
CA PRO A 480 4.94 -12.60 14.22
C PRO A 480 5.50 -11.46 13.37
N PHE A 481 6.81 -11.48 13.15
CA PHE A 481 7.47 -10.46 12.34
C PHE A 481 6.88 -10.44 10.92
N ASN A 482 6.44 -9.28 10.48
CA ASN A 482 5.97 -9.05 9.12
C ASN A 482 6.74 -7.88 8.51
N PHE A 483 7.37 -8.14 7.36
CA PHE A 483 8.12 -7.13 6.63
C PHE A 483 7.22 -6.02 6.05
N ASP A 484 5.98 -6.31 5.80
CA ASP A 484 5.00 -5.30 5.36
C ASP A 484 4.46 -4.50 6.55
N LEU A 485 5.16 -3.41 6.84
CA LEU A 485 4.88 -2.57 8.00
C LEU A 485 3.48 -1.94 8.01
N SER A 486 2.76 -1.91 6.90
CA SER A 486 1.40 -1.38 6.86
C SER A 486 0.39 -2.29 7.55
N TYR A 487 0.72 -3.57 7.73
CA TYR A 487 -0.08 -4.52 8.49
C TYR A 487 0.11 -4.43 10.00
N ASN A 488 1.13 -3.73 10.47
CA ASN A 488 1.53 -3.73 11.87
C ASN A 488 0.41 -3.28 12.82
N TYR A 489 -0.58 -2.53 12.33
CA TYR A 489 -1.67 -2.04 13.18
C TYR A 489 -3.00 -2.77 12.97
N TYR A 490 -3.04 -3.75 12.07
CA TYR A 490 -4.22 -4.57 11.87
C TYR A 490 -4.45 -5.59 13.00
N PRO A 491 -3.41 -6.31 13.51
CA PRO A 491 -3.56 -7.21 14.64
C PRO A 491 -4.06 -6.48 15.89
N THR A 492 -4.92 -7.13 16.66
CA THR A 492 -5.58 -6.55 17.85
C THR A 492 -4.61 -6.30 19.00
N GLU A 493 -3.47 -6.92 18.97
CA GLU A 493 -2.39 -6.82 19.96
C GLU A 493 -1.72 -5.45 19.97
N TYR A 494 -1.73 -4.74 18.83
CA TYR A 494 -1.15 -3.39 18.78
C TYR A 494 -1.98 -2.37 19.52
N HIS A 495 -1.39 -1.76 20.53
CA HIS A 495 -2.00 -0.71 21.34
C HIS A 495 -1.53 0.70 20.91
N ARG A 496 -0.32 0.84 20.39
CA ARG A 496 0.29 2.10 19.91
C ARG A 496 1.19 1.88 18.71
N PRO A 497 1.52 2.94 17.94
CA PRO A 497 2.44 2.82 16.82
C PRO A 497 3.89 2.67 17.29
N GLY A 498 4.72 2.18 16.38
CA GLY A 498 6.16 2.01 16.56
C GLY A 498 6.57 0.57 16.85
N PRO A 499 7.85 0.25 16.73
CA PRO A 499 8.42 -1.05 17.10
C PRO A 499 8.65 -1.11 18.61
N THR A 500 8.87 -2.30 19.14
CA THR A 500 9.46 -2.45 20.49
C THR A 500 10.83 -1.74 20.51
N VAL A 501 11.02 -0.83 21.46
CA VAL A 501 12.28 -0.11 21.65
C VAL A 501 12.84 -0.47 23.01
N ARG A 502 14.10 -0.92 23.05
CA ARG A 502 14.80 -1.25 24.30
C ARG A 502 16.02 -0.36 24.47
N ILE A 503 16.21 0.17 25.65
CA ILE A 503 17.36 0.97 26.02
C ILE A 503 18.17 0.23 27.06
N TYR A 504 19.40 -0.13 26.69
CA TYR A 504 20.36 -0.86 27.52
C TYR A 504 21.47 0.07 28.01
N ARG A 505 21.99 -0.19 29.18
CA ARG A 505 23.23 0.38 29.69
C ARG A 505 24.28 -0.72 29.78
N LEU A 506 25.37 -0.58 29.04
CA LEU A 506 26.48 -1.51 29.04
C LEU A 506 27.19 -1.50 30.40
N ASP A 507 27.51 -2.69 30.91
CA ASP A 507 28.33 -2.87 32.08
C ASP A 507 29.79 -2.54 31.75
N ARG A 508 30.54 -2.10 32.78
CA ARG A 508 31.95 -1.74 32.63
C ARG A 508 32.22 -0.76 31.50
N CYS A 509 31.36 0.23 31.34
CA CYS A 509 31.44 1.23 30.30
C CYS A 509 31.50 2.61 30.90
N GLU A 510 32.54 3.37 30.55
CA GLU A 510 32.71 4.78 30.93
C GLU A 510 31.98 5.65 29.89
N GLN A 511 30.89 6.26 30.33
CA GLN A 511 30.07 7.09 29.47
C GLN A 511 30.82 8.38 29.13
N ARG A 512 30.90 8.67 27.83
CA ARG A 512 31.49 9.93 27.36
C ARG A 512 30.43 10.86 26.79
N SER A 513 30.73 12.15 26.97
CA SER A 513 29.96 13.26 26.40
C SER A 513 30.78 13.98 25.32
N GLY A 514 30.16 14.90 24.60
CA GLY A 514 30.78 15.70 23.56
C GLY A 514 30.66 15.10 22.15
N PRO A 515 31.32 15.74 21.19
CA PRO A 515 31.17 15.36 19.81
C PRO A 515 31.59 13.90 19.64
N PRO A 516 30.81 13.14 18.90
CA PRO A 516 31.08 11.75 18.71
C PRO A 516 32.38 11.57 17.92
N VAL A 517 33.25 10.75 18.44
CA VAL A 517 34.41 10.26 17.72
C VAL A 517 33.90 9.07 16.89
N ILE A 518 34.09 9.16 15.59
CA ILE A 518 33.85 8.03 14.70
C ILE A 518 35.14 7.26 14.61
N PRO A 519 35.21 6.07 15.18
CA PRO A 519 36.13 5.13 14.63
C PRO A 519 35.58 4.74 13.28
N LEU A 520 36.36 4.86 12.27
CA LEU A 520 36.23 4.02 11.10
C LEU A 520 36.74 2.66 11.57
N PRO A 521 35.91 1.63 11.85
CA PRO A 521 36.45 0.30 11.90
C PRO A 521 37.02 0.07 10.50
N ARG A 522 38.21 -0.51 10.44
CA ARG A 522 38.66 -1.10 9.21
C ARG A 522 37.55 -2.03 8.78
N ALA A 523 36.81 -1.63 7.73
CA ALA A 523 35.84 -2.49 7.12
C ALA A 523 36.58 -3.80 6.88
N LYS A 524 36.06 -4.93 7.39
CA LYS A 524 36.40 -6.21 6.76
C LYS A 524 36.12 -5.96 5.30
N GLU A 525 37.18 -5.96 4.48
CA GLU A 525 37.06 -5.87 3.04
C GLU A 525 36.10 -7.01 2.65
N ARG A 526 34.83 -6.70 2.55
CA ARG A 526 33.96 -7.55 1.75
C ARG A 526 34.43 -7.32 0.33
N PRO A 527 34.63 -8.39 -0.45
CA PRO A 527 34.87 -8.23 -1.87
C PRO A 527 33.78 -7.30 -2.42
N PRO A 528 34.10 -6.39 -3.34
CA PRO A 528 33.11 -5.55 -3.97
C PRO A 528 31.96 -6.44 -4.41
N PHE A 529 30.75 -5.98 -4.24
CA PHE A 529 29.56 -6.72 -4.66
C PHE A 529 29.75 -7.08 -6.13
N GLU A 530 30.20 -8.29 -6.39
CA GLU A 530 30.28 -8.84 -7.73
C GLU A 530 28.86 -8.86 -8.29
N ARG A 531 28.62 -8.07 -9.30
CA ARG A 531 27.43 -8.27 -10.14
C ARG A 531 27.54 -9.68 -10.72
N PRO A 532 26.43 -10.36 -10.99
CA PRO A 532 26.45 -11.68 -11.61
C PRO A 532 27.24 -11.77 -12.91
N ASP A 533 27.57 -10.66 -13.52
CA ASP A 533 28.24 -10.45 -14.78
C ASP A 533 29.75 -10.07 -14.66
N GLY A 534 30.29 -9.98 -13.45
CA GLY A 534 31.74 -9.78 -13.25
C GLY A 534 32.29 -8.40 -13.63
N GLU A 535 31.45 -7.41 -13.96
CA GLU A 535 31.92 -6.07 -14.31
C GLU A 535 32.13 -5.19 -13.07
N PRO A 536 33.27 -4.49 -12.95
CA PRO A 536 33.50 -3.52 -11.89
C PRO A 536 32.54 -2.33 -12.05
N ALA A 537 32.03 -1.81 -10.93
CA ALA A 537 31.20 -0.61 -10.93
C ALA A 537 31.96 0.56 -11.56
N PRO A 538 31.34 1.37 -12.43
CA PRO A 538 31.95 2.57 -12.96
C PRO A 538 32.30 3.53 -11.80
N PRO A 539 33.40 4.31 -11.93
CA PRO A 539 33.74 5.32 -10.93
C PRO A 539 32.58 6.32 -10.84
N GLU A 540 32.15 6.62 -9.61
CA GLU A 540 31.13 7.64 -9.36
C GLU A 540 31.66 8.99 -9.86
N GLU A 541 31.00 9.56 -10.87
CA GLU A 541 31.18 10.97 -11.22
C GLU A 541 30.70 11.84 -10.05
N GLU A 542 31.58 12.70 -9.59
CA GLU A 542 31.29 13.71 -8.57
C GLU A 542 30.21 14.68 -9.10
N ALA A 543 29.04 14.69 -8.47
CA ALA A 543 28.02 15.72 -8.59
C ALA A 543 27.50 16.12 -7.22
#